data_2ff5afd515e3e86e6b4fbfd866335708
#
_entry.id   2ff5afd515e3e86e6b4fbfd866335708
#
_cell.length_a   1.000
_cell.length_b   1.000
_cell.length_c   1.000
_cell.angle_alpha   90.00
_cell.angle_beta   90.00
_cell.angle_gamma   90.00
#
_symmetry.space_group_name_H-M   'P 1'
#
loop_
_entity.id
_entity.type
_entity.pdbx_description
1 polymer ?
#
loop_
_entity_poly.entity_id
_entity_poly.type
_entity_poly.pdbx_seq_one_letter_code
_entity_poly.pdbx_strand_id
1 'polypeptide(L)'
;LFFEAAEKVEIPYFDKEELTMLRKRYVLFALLLLLMASALDTHDQVQAGGKSADSPDTGGKYAKLIFQDVKPIPPEILAKIKKEQEEQQSMVDATHLLNLDTTRSEGAPYLDFVWLWEGSAKGYAEAEHTHDFDEFIGFIGVADQDDTYDLDSEIEVWLGGEKYMITRSCLIYVPKGLRHCPIRFTRIGKPVLFFTGGIATSYSRTATEFSDEHSTERNYEKLISYGVNPKKVSPEALKKWDDLAKKRQSTVEGTRLLDLDSVEGAPYIDFVYLWKGSEKGPNHPEHAHDWAEVFGFIGTNRDDVYDLGGEIEFWLGGEKHLFTKSSLVWVPPGLKHCPIQFNRIDRPFILFTFGLTREYTLKK
;
A
#
# COMPACT_ATOMS: atom_id res chain seq x y z
N LEU A 1 33.86 -10.04 -42.63
CA LEU A 1 33.73 -11.38 -42.01
C LEU A 1 33.45 -11.20 -40.51
N PHE A 2 32.18 -11.21 -40.15
CA PHE A 2 31.51 -11.62 -38.94
C PHE A 2 30.15 -10.87 -38.92
N PHE A 3 29.20 -11.35 -39.72
CA PHE A 3 27.77 -11.20 -39.59
C PHE A 3 27.24 -12.63 -39.62
N GLU A 4 26.61 -13.05 -38.55
CA GLU A 4 25.56 -14.08 -38.49
C GLU A 4 25.35 -14.48 -37.04
N ALA A 5 24.21 -14.15 -36.53
CA ALA A 5 23.20 -15.02 -35.90
C ALA A 5 22.31 -14.15 -35.01
N ALA A 6 21.29 -13.53 -35.62
CA ALA A 6 20.10 -13.14 -34.89
C ALA A 6 19.12 -14.29 -34.99
N GLU A 7 19.02 -15.11 -33.92
CA GLU A 7 17.94 -16.07 -33.77
C GLU A 7 16.60 -15.33 -33.73
N LYS A 8 15.75 -15.65 -34.70
CA LYS A 8 14.34 -15.24 -34.71
C LYS A 8 13.64 -15.92 -33.54
N VAL A 9 13.30 -15.18 -32.53
CA VAL A 9 12.29 -15.58 -31.55
C VAL A 9 10.95 -15.58 -32.26
N GLU A 10 10.42 -16.74 -32.60
CA GLU A 10 9.05 -16.89 -33.09
C GLU A 10 8.07 -16.57 -31.96
N ILE A 11 7.34 -15.47 -32.11
CA ILE A 11 6.23 -15.11 -31.21
C ILE A 11 5.08 -16.07 -31.54
N PRO A 12 4.52 -16.83 -30.57
CA PRO A 12 3.42 -17.73 -30.82
C PRO A 12 2.18 -16.94 -31.28
N TYR A 13 1.66 -17.29 -32.45
CA TYR A 13 0.43 -16.76 -33.00
C TYR A 13 -0.76 -17.41 -32.27
N PHE A 14 -1.47 -16.65 -31.47
CA PHE A 14 -2.68 -17.11 -30.77
C PHE A 14 -3.87 -17.06 -31.71
N ASP A 15 -4.68 -18.13 -31.74
CA ASP A 15 -5.88 -18.17 -32.57
C ASP A 15 -7.05 -17.37 -31.93
N LYS A 16 -8.12 -17.15 -32.71
CA LYS A 16 -9.29 -16.39 -32.24
C LYS A 16 -10.02 -17.03 -31.05
N GLU A 17 -9.91 -18.32 -30.84
CA GLU A 17 -10.54 -19.02 -29.71
C GLU A 17 -9.70 -18.86 -28.44
N GLU A 18 -8.36 -18.86 -28.54
CA GLU A 18 -7.45 -18.56 -27.46
C GLU A 18 -7.61 -17.10 -26.99
N LEU A 19 -7.72 -16.16 -27.93
CA LEU A 19 -8.05 -14.75 -27.63
C LEU A 19 -9.42 -14.60 -26.97
N THR A 20 -10.42 -15.41 -27.35
CA THR A 20 -11.76 -15.38 -26.74
C THR A 20 -11.76 -16.03 -25.36
N MET A 21 -10.94 -17.04 -25.12
CA MET A 21 -10.72 -17.62 -23.80
C MET A 21 -9.92 -16.67 -22.90
N LEU A 22 -8.92 -15.99 -23.43
CA LEU A 22 -8.23 -14.90 -22.75
C LEU A 22 -9.23 -13.80 -22.33
N ARG A 23 -10.09 -13.34 -23.25
CA ARG A 23 -11.14 -12.34 -22.96
C ARG A 23 -12.09 -12.75 -21.82
N LYS A 24 -12.47 -14.03 -21.72
CA LYS A 24 -13.27 -14.54 -20.58
C LYS A 24 -12.49 -14.62 -19.27
N ARG A 25 -11.16 -14.80 -19.33
CA ARG A 25 -10.27 -14.85 -18.15
C ARG A 25 -10.07 -13.50 -17.49
N TYR A 26 -10.10 -12.38 -18.25
CA TYR A 26 -9.90 -11.03 -17.72
C TYR A 26 -11.07 -10.50 -16.88
N VAL A 27 -12.27 -11.01 -17.02
CA VAL A 27 -13.46 -10.56 -16.29
C VAL A 27 -13.46 -11.02 -14.83
N LEU A 28 -12.68 -12.05 -14.49
CA LEU A 28 -12.85 -12.77 -13.22
C LEU A 28 -11.92 -12.32 -12.07
N PHE A 29 -10.72 -11.80 -12.33
CA PHE A 29 -9.78 -11.41 -11.26
C PHE A 29 -10.03 -9.99 -10.72
N ALA A 30 -10.68 -9.19 -11.51
CA ALA A 30 -11.28 -7.92 -11.10
C ALA A 30 -12.11 -8.00 -9.82
N LEU A 31 -12.45 -9.21 -9.40
CA LEU A 31 -13.24 -9.47 -8.22
C LEU A 31 -12.45 -9.50 -6.91
N LEU A 32 -11.12 -9.64 -6.90
CA LEU A 32 -10.37 -9.68 -5.64
C LEU A 32 -10.39 -8.32 -4.93
N LEU A 33 -10.17 -7.23 -5.67
CA LEU A 33 -10.34 -5.87 -5.16
C LEU A 33 -11.81 -5.43 -5.16
N LEU A 34 -12.63 -5.90 -6.12
CA LEU A 34 -14.07 -5.58 -6.22
C LEU A 34 -14.92 -6.23 -5.14
N LEU A 35 -14.56 -7.42 -4.68
CA LEU A 35 -15.33 -8.14 -3.65
C LEU A 35 -15.03 -7.64 -2.26
N MET A 36 -13.93 -6.93 -2.06
CA MET A 36 -13.72 -6.12 -0.87
C MET A 36 -14.61 -4.86 -0.89
N ALA A 37 -15.01 -4.36 -2.06
CA ALA A 37 -15.90 -3.19 -2.22
C ALA A 37 -17.38 -3.56 -2.39
N SER A 38 -17.75 -4.69 -3.02
CA SER A 38 -19.13 -5.04 -3.36
C SER A 38 -19.92 -5.77 -2.27
N ALA A 39 -19.39 -5.97 -1.07
CA ALA A 39 -20.18 -6.36 0.11
C ALA A 39 -21.18 -5.25 0.53
N LEU A 40 -21.37 -4.21 -0.26
CA LEU A 40 -22.16 -3.02 0.07
C LEU A 40 -23.58 -3.00 -0.51
N ASP A 41 -23.98 -3.92 -1.38
CA ASP A 41 -25.29 -3.83 -2.08
C ASP A 41 -26.36 -4.80 -1.60
N THR A 42 -26.25 -5.35 -0.39
CA THR A 42 -27.40 -6.01 0.25
C THR A 42 -27.67 -5.40 1.61
N HIS A 43 -28.52 -4.36 1.59
CA HIS A 43 -29.29 -3.98 2.75
C HIS A 43 -30.23 -5.15 3.08
N ASP A 44 -29.82 -6.02 4.00
CA ASP A 44 -30.73 -6.74 4.84
C ASP A 44 -30.09 -7.06 6.20
N GLN A 45 -30.85 -6.78 7.23
CA GLN A 45 -30.48 -6.87 8.63
C GLN A 45 -30.18 -8.31 9.02
N VAL A 46 -28.95 -8.58 9.46
CA VAL A 46 -28.69 -9.71 10.34
C VAL A 46 -27.89 -9.20 11.55
N GLN A 47 -28.62 -9.07 12.66
CA GLN A 47 -27.99 -9.07 13.98
C GLN A 47 -27.29 -10.41 14.18
N ALA A 48 -25.98 -10.39 14.26
CA ALA A 48 -25.22 -11.50 14.79
C ALA A 48 -24.15 -10.98 15.74
N GLY A 49 -24.45 -11.10 17.03
CA GLY A 49 -23.46 -10.97 18.08
C GLY A 49 -22.44 -12.10 17.99
N GLY A 50 -21.23 -11.78 17.54
CA GLY A 50 -20.05 -12.60 17.65
C GLY A 50 -18.99 -11.77 18.37
N LYS A 51 -18.71 -12.10 19.64
CA LYS A 51 -17.56 -11.55 20.35
C LYS A 51 -16.30 -12.03 19.64
N SER A 52 -15.60 -11.11 18.98
CA SER A 52 -14.22 -11.27 18.54
C SER A 52 -13.34 -11.41 19.77
N ALA A 53 -12.50 -12.44 19.80
CA ALA A 53 -11.55 -12.68 20.86
C ALA A 53 -10.47 -11.58 20.87
N ASP A 54 -10.26 -11.00 22.05
CA ASP A 54 -9.12 -10.23 22.52
C ASP A 54 -8.46 -9.22 21.54
N SER A 55 -9.17 -8.11 21.29
CA SER A 55 -8.48 -6.84 21.08
C SER A 55 -7.96 -6.35 22.44
N PRO A 56 -6.70 -5.88 22.59
CA PRO A 56 -6.31 -5.20 23.79
C PRO A 56 -7.22 -3.98 23.94
N ASP A 57 -7.84 -3.88 25.10
CA ASP A 57 -8.77 -2.82 25.50
C ASP A 57 -8.06 -1.45 25.43
N THR A 58 -8.06 -0.84 24.27
CA THR A 58 -7.77 0.59 24.12
C THR A 58 -9.03 1.37 24.44
N GLY A 59 -9.68 1.08 25.57
CA GLY A 59 -11.02 1.53 26.00
C GLY A 59 -11.29 3.04 25.97
N GLY A 60 -10.71 3.77 25.03
CA GLY A 60 -10.87 5.18 24.80
C GLY A 60 -11.93 5.52 23.74
N LYS A 61 -12.40 6.76 23.76
CA LYS A 61 -13.36 7.33 22.81
C LYS A 61 -12.90 7.19 21.35
N TYR A 62 -11.58 7.25 21.11
CA TYR A 62 -10.97 7.25 19.78
C TYR A 62 -10.42 5.87 19.35
N ALA A 63 -10.55 4.83 20.18
CA ALA A 63 -10.15 3.46 19.83
C ALA A 63 -10.80 2.95 18.52
N LYS A 64 -12.02 3.39 18.22
CA LYS A 64 -12.75 3.09 16.97
C LYS A 64 -12.10 3.65 15.69
N LEU A 65 -11.10 4.49 15.81
CA LEU A 65 -10.32 5.04 14.69
C LEU A 65 -9.01 4.29 14.47
N ILE A 66 -8.79 3.18 15.19
CA ILE A 66 -7.60 2.36 15.15
C ILE A 66 -7.98 0.98 14.62
N PHE A 67 -7.33 0.53 13.54
CA PHE A 67 -7.64 -0.71 12.84
C PHE A 67 -6.40 -1.60 12.84
N GLN A 68 -6.55 -2.82 13.38
CA GLN A 68 -5.45 -3.78 13.57
C GLN A 68 -5.75 -5.14 12.92
N ASP A 69 -6.67 -5.16 12.00
CA ASP A 69 -7.14 -6.35 11.30
C ASP A 69 -7.65 -6.00 9.90
N VAL A 70 -8.02 -7.02 9.15
CA VAL A 70 -8.78 -6.87 7.91
C VAL A 70 -10.26 -7.14 8.18
N LYS A 71 -11.13 -6.51 7.38
CA LYS A 71 -12.55 -6.87 7.36
C LYS A 71 -12.65 -8.36 6.94
N PRO A 72 -13.39 -9.19 7.70
CA PRO A 72 -13.54 -10.60 7.35
C PRO A 72 -14.07 -10.78 5.92
N ILE A 73 -13.40 -11.60 5.13
CA ILE A 73 -13.84 -11.96 3.79
C ILE A 73 -14.86 -13.08 3.89
N PRO A 74 -16.07 -12.93 3.34
CA PRO A 74 -17.08 -13.99 3.34
C PRO A 74 -16.55 -15.30 2.72
N PRO A 75 -16.92 -16.49 3.24
CA PRO A 75 -16.39 -17.77 2.75
C PRO A 75 -16.61 -18.02 1.25
N GLU A 76 -17.76 -17.59 0.70
CA GLU A 76 -18.08 -17.69 -0.73
C GLU A 76 -17.13 -16.83 -1.59
N ILE A 77 -16.74 -15.67 -1.09
CA ILE A 77 -15.75 -14.78 -1.72
C ILE A 77 -14.37 -15.42 -1.67
N LEU A 78 -13.98 -15.95 -0.51
CA LEU A 78 -12.69 -16.62 -0.34
C LEU A 78 -12.56 -17.85 -1.28
N ALA A 79 -13.66 -18.62 -1.43
CA ALA A 79 -13.68 -19.75 -2.37
C ALA A 79 -13.50 -19.29 -3.83
N LYS A 80 -14.10 -18.15 -4.18
CA LYS A 80 -13.96 -17.57 -5.51
C LYS A 80 -12.52 -17.08 -5.77
N ILE A 81 -11.92 -16.39 -4.81
CA ILE A 81 -10.52 -15.96 -4.85
C ILE A 81 -9.59 -17.16 -5.11
N LYS A 82 -9.76 -18.25 -4.35
CA LYS A 82 -8.94 -19.46 -4.52
C LYS A 82 -9.07 -20.06 -5.91
N LYS A 83 -10.30 -20.16 -6.43
CA LYS A 83 -10.55 -20.66 -7.77
C LYS A 83 -9.87 -19.80 -8.84
N GLU A 84 -9.94 -18.50 -8.70
CA GLU A 84 -9.30 -17.55 -9.61
C GLU A 84 -7.75 -17.66 -9.57
N GLN A 85 -7.17 -17.82 -8.39
CA GLN A 85 -5.74 -18.07 -8.23
C GLN A 85 -5.30 -19.36 -8.95
N GLU A 86 -6.11 -20.42 -8.85
CA GLU A 86 -5.88 -21.68 -9.56
C GLU A 86 -5.96 -21.49 -11.09
N GLU A 87 -6.99 -20.82 -11.59
CA GLU A 87 -7.18 -20.53 -13.01
C GLU A 87 -6.04 -19.70 -13.60
N GLN A 88 -5.46 -18.80 -12.82
CA GLN A 88 -4.33 -17.95 -13.23
C GLN A 88 -2.98 -18.60 -13.00
N GLN A 89 -2.97 -19.81 -12.48
CA GLN A 89 -1.73 -20.50 -12.09
C GLN A 89 -0.87 -19.59 -11.19
N SER A 90 -1.53 -18.90 -10.25
CA SER A 90 -0.86 -18.09 -9.25
C SER A 90 -0.35 -19.00 -8.13
N MET A 91 0.95 -18.91 -7.86
CA MET A 91 1.63 -19.54 -6.73
C MET A 91 2.24 -18.46 -5.82
N VAL A 92 1.67 -17.27 -5.83
CA VAL A 92 2.11 -16.19 -4.93
C VAL A 92 1.52 -16.46 -3.55
N ASP A 93 2.41 -16.64 -2.56
CA ASP A 93 2.02 -16.66 -1.16
C ASP A 93 1.78 -15.22 -0.69
N ALA A 94 0.59 -14.95 -0.19
CA ALA A 94 0.17 -13.59 0.16
C ALA A 94 -0.69 -13.57 1.43
N THR A 95 -0.58 -12.50 2.19
CA THR A 95 -1.40 -12.25 3.38
C THR A 95 -2.00 -10.85 3.33
N HIS A 96 -3.32 -10.78 3.34
CA HIS A 96 -4.05 -9.52 3.51
C HIS A 96 -3.86 -9.04 4.95
N LEU A 97 -3.23 -7.88 5.12
CA LEU A 97 -2.77 -7.40 6.42
C LEU A 97 -3.74 -6.42 7.07
N LEU A 98 -4.05 -5.33 6.38
CA LEU A 98 -4.86 -4.23 6.89
C LEU A 98 -5.67 -3.61 5.76
N ASN A 99 -6.86 -3.15 6.08
CA ASN A 99 -7.65 -2.33 5.15
C ASN A 99 -8.42 -1.23 5.87
N LEU A 100 -8.75 -0.19 5.12
CA LEU A 100 -9.55 0.93 5.58
C LEU A 100 -10.46 1.40 4.45
N ASP A 101 -11.70 1.71 4.78
CA ASP A 101 -12.67 2.37 3.90
C ASP A 101 -13.81 2.99 4.73
N THR A 102 -14.78 3.60 4.08
CA THR A 102 -15.93 4.20 4.77
C THR A 102 -16.81 3.19 5.51
N THR A 103 -16.74 1.89 5.20
CA THR A 103 -17.50 0.85 5.91
C THR A 103 -16.91 0.54 7.27
N ARG A 104 -15.62 0.86 7.46
CA ARG A 104 -14.93 0.71 8.75
C ARG A 104 -15.00 2.00 9.58
N SER A 105 -14.89 3.15 8.93
CA SER A 105 -15.06 4.45 9.59
C SER A 105 -15.58 5.48 8.59
N GLU A 106 -16.63 6.19 8.96
CA GLU A 106 -17.25 7.19 8.11
C GLU A 106 -16.22 8.22 7.60
N GLY A 107 -16.21 8.45 6.29
CA GLY A 107 -15.31 9.38 5.62
C GLY A 107 -13.86 8.90 5.48
N ALA A 108 -13.52 7.70 5.97
CA ALA A 108 -12.19 7.14 5.79
C ALA A 108 -11.91 6.85 4.30
N PRO A 109 -10.67 7.05 3.84
CA PRO A 109 -10.28 6.74 2.47
C PRO A 109 -10.16 5.23 2.25
N TYR A 110 -10.24 4.82 0.99
CA TYR A 110 -9.89 3.46 0.58
C TYR A 110 -8.38 3.24 0.70
N LEU A 111 -8.00 2.23 1.46
CA LEU A 111 -6.63 1.72 1.61
C LEU A 111 -6.67 0.20 1.78
N ASP A 112 -5.74 -0.48 1.14
CA ASP A 112 -5.58 -1.92 1.23
C ASP A 112 -4.11 -2.33 1.23
N PHE A 113 -3.68 -3.19 2.17
CA PHE A 113 -2.31 -3.60 2.39
C PHE A 113 -2.18 -5.12 2.37
N VAL A 114 -1.32 -5.64 1.50
CA VAL A 114 -1.09 -7.07 1.30
C VAL A 114 0.40 -7.36 1.35
N TRP A 115 0.82 -8.31 2.17
CA TRP A 115 2.15 -8.89 2.05
C TRP A 115 2.16 -9.95 0.94
N LEU A 116 3.07 -9.81 0.00
CA LEU A 116 3.45 -10.84 -0.98
C LEU A 116 4.76 -11.43 -0.50
N TRP A 117 4.76 -12.73 -0.14
CA TRP A 117 5.92 -13.33 0.51
C TRP A 117 6.92 -13.92 -0.47
N GLU A 118 6.43 -14.73 -1.40
CA GLU A 118 7.22 -15.38 -2.43
C GLU A 118 6.31 -15.97 -3.51
N GLY A 119 6.89 -16.31 -4.67
CA GLY A 119 6.18 -17.04 -5.71
C GLY A 119 6.09 -16.29 -7.03
N SER A 120 5.17 -16.73 -7.87
CA SER A 120 4.94 -16.14 -9.19
C SER A 120 3.51 -16.40 -9.67
N ALA A 121 3.03 -15.60 -10.61
CA ALA A 121 1.77 -15.80 -11.29
C ALA A 121 1.97 -15.70 -12.80
N LYS A 122 1.30 -16.59 -13.57
CA LYS A 122 1.28 -16.50 -15.03
C LYS A 122 0.20 -15.56 -15.54
N GLY A 123 -0.91 -15.48 -14.82
CA GLY A 123 -2.00 -14.56 -15.10
C GLY A 123 -1.79 -13.20 -14.43
N TYR A 124 -2.68 -12.27 -14.77
CA TYR A 124 -2.69 -10.93 -14.18
C TYR A 124 -3.50 -10.91 -12.89
N ALA A 125 -2.98 -10.25 -11.89
CA ALA A 125 -3.66 -10.05 -10.61
C ALA A 125 -4.83 -9.09 -10.70
N GLU A 126 -4.81 -8.15 -11.64
CA GLU A 126 -5.85 -7.16 -11.85
C GLU A 126 -6.02 -6.91 -13.35
N ALA A 127 -7.25 -6.70 -13.80
CA ALA A 127 -7.58 -6.37 -15.20
C ALA A 127 -7.48 -4.86 -15.44
N GLU A 128 -7.32 -4.44 -16.71
CA GLU A 128 -7.32 -3.02 -17.08
C GLU A 128 -8.65 -2.35 -16.72
N HIS A 129 -8.56 -1.16 -16.12
CA HIS A 129 -9.71 -0.35 -15.72
C HIS A 129 -9.35 1.12 -15.53
N THR A 130 -10.36 1.91 -15.17
CA THR A 130 -10.22 3.31 -14.76
C THR A 130 -11.01 3.57 -13.48
N HIS A 131 -10.61 4.61 -12.74
CA HIS A 131 -11.37 5.14 -11.61
C HIS A 131 -11.88 6.56 -11.89
N ASP A 132 -12.90 6.98 -11.16
CA ASP A 132 -13.36 8.36 -11.10
C ASP A 132 -12.70 9.16 -9.95
N PHE A 133 -11.68 8.60 -9.34
CA PHE A 133 -10.83 9.20 -8.30
C PHE A 133 -9.35 8.96 -8.61
N ASP A 134 -8.48 9.69 -7.91
CA ASP A 134 -7.03 9.49 -7.94
C ASP A 134 -6.65 8.29 -7.08
N GLU A 135 -5.91 7.34 -7.67
CA GLU A 135 -5.40 6.15 -6.99
C GLU A 135 -3.88 6.23 -6.83
N PHE A 136 -3.35 5.49 -5.88
CA PHE A 136 -1.93 5.21 -5.74
C PHE A 136 -1.70 3.73 -5.48
N ILE A 137 -0.62 3.22 -6.05
CA ILE A 137 -0.19 1.83 -5.95
C ILE A 137 1.24 1.83 -5.43
N GLY A 138 1.56 0.95 -4.50
CA GLY A 138 2.92 0.84 -3.99
C GLY A 138 3.43 -0.57 -3.92
N PHE A 139 4.72 -0.73 -4.20
CA PHE A 139 5.49 -1.95 -4.04
C PHE A 139 6.72 -1.62 -3.19
N ILE A 140 6.78 -2.15 -1.97
CA ILE A 140 7.84 -1.84 -1.03
C ILE A 140 8.49 -3.14 -0.59
N GLY A 141 9.78 -3.31 -0.90
CA GLY A 141 10.56 -4.47 -0.47
C GLY A 141 10.81 -4.46 1.03
N VAL A 142 10.95 -5.64 1.62
CA VAL A 142 11.56 -5.77 2.94
C VAL A 142 13.05 -5.56 2.75
N ALA A 143 13.45 -4.32 2.99
CA ALA A 143 14.79 -3.86 2.70
C ALA A 143 15.85 -4.50 3.59
N ASP A 144 16.98 -4.76 2.99
CA ASP A 144 18.25 -4.79 3.66
C ASP A 144 18.72 -3.34 3.87
N GLN A 145 19.41 -3.03 4.96
CA GLN A 145 19.98 -1.68 5.18
C GLN A 145 20.99 -1.30 4.08
N ASP A 146 21.59 -2.28 3.42
CA ASP A 146 22.58 -2.08 2.36
C ASP A 146 21.93 -1.72 1.01
N ASP A 147 20.71 -2.19 0.73
CA ASP A 147 19.91 -1.76 -0.43
C ASP A 147 18.42 -1.71 -0.10
N THR A 148 17.98 -0.54 0.39
CA THR A 148 16.60 -0.30 0.81
C THR A 148 15.59 -0.26 -0.34
N TYR A 149 16.04 -0.23 -1.58
CA TYR A 149 15.16 -0.11 -2.75
C TYR A 149 15.02 -1.41 -3.54
N ASP A 150 15.88 -2.40 -3.32
CA ASP A 150 15.82 -3.66 -4.03
C ASP A 150 14.56 -4.44 -3.63
N LEU A 151 13.76 -4.84 -4.63
CA LEU A 151 12.62 -5.74 -4.41
C LEU A 151 13.03 -7.22 -4.48
N ASP A 152 14.16 -7.53 -5.13
CA ASP A 152 14.45 -8.89 -5.60
C ASP A 152 13.20 -9.57 -6.22
N SER A 153 12.43 -8.80 -6.94
CA SER A 153 11.15 -9.21 -7.54
C SER A 153 10.95 -8.56 -8.90
N GLU A 154 10.07 -9.15 -9.70
CA GLU A 154 9.70 -8.64 -11.02
C GLU A 154 8.18 -8.53 -11.09
N ILE A 155 7.67 -7.30 -11.19
CA ILE A 155 6.24 -7.01 -11.21
C ILE A 155 5.94 -6.22 -12.48
N GLU A 156 5.07 -6.77 -13.33
CA GLU A 156 4.62 -6.10 -14.53
C GLU A 156 3.41 -5.23 -14.20
N VAL A 157 3.47 -3.95 -14.56
CA VAL A 157 2.40 -2.97 -14.37
C VAL A 157 2.16 -2.22 -15.66
N TRP A 158 0.90 -2.00 -16.01
CA TRP A 158 0.51 -1.23 -17.18
C TRP A 158 -0.13 0.09 -16.79
N LEU A 159 0.30 1.18 -17.44
CA LEU A 159 -0.22 2.54 -17.26
C LEU A 159 -0.49 3.14 -18.63
N GLY A 160 -1.74 3.50 -18.93
CA GLY A 160 -2.12 4.10 -20.20
C GLY A 160 -1.81 3.26 -21.45
N GLY A 161 -1.70 1.94 -21.32
CA GLY A 161 -1.29 1.03 -22.39
C GLY A 161 0.24 0.88 -22.53
N GLU A 162 1.03 1.43 -21.64
CA GLU A 162 2.47 1.26 -21.55
C GLU A 162 2.85 0.27 -20.46
N LYS A 163 3.74 -0.68 -20.78
CA LYS A 163 4.23 -1.69 -19.84
C LYS A 163 5.45 -1.23 -19.09
N TYR A 164 5.41 -1.35 -17.76
CA TYR A 164 6.51 -1.07 -16.85
C TYR A 164 6.88 -2.33 -16.08
N MET A 165 8.18 -2.65 -16.03
CA MET A 165 8.70 -3.72 -15.17
C MET A 165 9.26 -3.11 -13.89
N ILE A 166 8.60 -3.38 -12.78
CA ILE A 166 8.99 -2.89 -11.47
C ILE A 166 9.90 -3.92 -10.81
N THR A 167 11.13 -3.50 -10.53
CA THR A 167 12.17 -4.30 -9.86
C THR A 167 12.73 -3.61 -8.61
N ARG A 168 12.25 -2.40 -8.33
CA ARG A 168 12.65 -1.59 -7.17
C ARG A 168 11.41 -1.07 -6.43
N SER A 169 11.56 -0.85 -5.14
CA SER A 169 10.52 -0.19 -4.34
C SER A 169 10.07 1.11 -5.00
N CYS A 170 8.77 1.29 -5.16
CA CYS A 170 8.21 2.47 -5.80
C CYS A 170 6.80 2.78 -5.34
N LEU A 171 6.38 4.02 -5.61
CA LEU A 171 5.00 4.49 -5.55
C LEU A 171 4.57 4.92 -6.93
N ILE A 172 3.36 4.54 -7.32
CA ILE A 172 2.75 4.90 -8.60
C ILE A 172 1.52 5.75 -8.31
N TYR A 173 1.46 6.95 -8.87
CA TYR A 173 0.28 7.79 -8.87
C TYR A 173 -0.53 7.54 -10.14
N VAL A 174 -1.80 7.24 -9.97
CA VAL A 174 -2.75 7.01 -11.06
C VAL A 174 -3.80 8.12 -11.02
N PRO A 175 -3.67 9.15 -11.87
CA PRO A 175 -4.68 10.21 -11.94
C PRO A 175 -6.04 9.64 -12.34
N LYS A 176 -7.11 10.24 -11.82
CA LYS A 176 -8.49 9.97 -12.20
C LYS A 176 -8.62 9.83 -13.73
N GLY A 177 -9.27 8.74 -14.16
CA GLY A 177 -9.54 8.44 -15.56
C GLY A 177 -8.38 7.83 -16.35
N LEU A 178 -7.18 7.74 -15.79
CA LEU A 178 -6.08 7.04 -16.47
C LEU A 178 -6.35 5.53 -16.47
N ARG A 179 -6.31 4.92 -17.67
CA ARG A 179 -6.32 3.46 -17.79
C ARG A 179 -5.05 2.90 -17.16
N HIS A 180 -5.20 1.92 -16.30
CA HIS A 180 -4.09 1.25 -15.63
C HIS A 180 -4.41 -0.21 -15.37
N CYS A 181 -3.42 -0.96 -14.87
CA CYS A 181 -3.45 -2.41 -14.91
C CYS A 181 -3.48 -2.93 -16.39
N PRO A 182 -3.30 -4.21 -16.62
CA PRO A 182 -3.15 -5.27 -15.63
C PRO A 182 -1.85 -5.22 -14.80
N ILE A 183 -1.86 -5.90 -13.64
CA ILE A 183 -0.68 -6.17 -12.81
C ILE A 183 -0.41 -7.67 -12.85
N ARG A 184 0.87 -8.06 -12.98
CA ARG A 184 1.31 -9.46 -12.88
C ARG A 184 2.53 -9.59 -12.00
N PHE A 185 2.46 -10.47 -11.03
CA PHE A 185 3.58 -10.82 -10.16
C PHE A 185 4.42 -11.90 -10.84
N THR A 186 5.30 -11.49 -11.76
CA THR A 186 6.12 -12.40 -12.56
C THR A 186 7.06 -13.22 -11.68
N ARG A 187 7.65 -12.58 -10.67
CA ARG A 187 8.47 -13.21 -9.65
C ARG A 187 8.45 -12.37 -8.36
N ILE A 188 8.20 -13.01 -7.24
CA ILE A 188 8.39 -12.46 -5.90
C ILE A 188 9.52 -13.27 -5.24
N GLY A 189 10.70 -12.67 -5.14
CA GLY A 189 11.90 -13.33 -4.59
C GLY A 189 12.15 -12.99 -3.12
N LYS A 190 11.79 -11.78 -2.70
CA LYS A 190 11.75 -11.33 -1.30
C LYS A 190 10.37 -10.79 -0.97
N PRO A 191 9.99 -10.71 0.32
CA PRO A 191 8.70 -10.13 0.70
C PRO A 191 8.52 -8.70 0.17
N VAL A 192 7.36 -8.44 -0.42
CA VAL A 192 6.94 -7.13 -0.94
C VAL A 192 5.64 -6.72 -0.26
N LEU A 193 5.63 -5.56 0.36
CA LEU A 193 4.38 -4.92 0.76
C LEU A 193 3.77 -4.29 -0.50
N PHE A 194 2.70 -4.90 -0.97
CA PHE A 194 1.84 -4.36 -2.01
C PHE A 194 0.70 -3.60 -1.34
N PHE A 195 0.45 -2.37 -1.77
CA PHE A 195 -0.69 -1.64 -1.28
C PHE A 195 -1.32 -0.81 -2.38
N THR A 196 -2.62 -0.58 -2.23
CA THR A 196 -3.39 0.33 -3.05
C THR A 196 -4.20 1.27 -2.15
N GLY A 197 -4.51 2.44 -2.68
CA GLY A 197 -5.34 3.40 -2.00
C GLY A 197 -5.78 4.53 -2.90
N GLY A 198 -6.78 5.27 -2.46
CA GLY A 198 -7.33 6.36 -3.26
C GLY A 198 -7.98 7.46 -2.44
N ILE A 199 -8.09 8.65 -3.04
CA ILE A 199 -8.85 9.78 -2.50
C ILE A 199 -10.35 9.52 -2.76
N ALA A 200 -10.83 8.37 -2.30
CA ALA A 200 -12.23 7.95 -2.36
C ALA A 200 -12.56 7.21 -1.07
N THR A 201 -13.81 7.21 -0.69
CA THR A 201 -14.27 6.53 0.54
C THR A 201 -14.55 5.05 0.33
N SER A 202 -14.58 4.61 -0.93
CA SER A 202 -14.74 3.22 -1.32
C SER A 202 -14.10 2.99 -2.68
N TYR A 203 -13.66 1.75 -2.92
CA TYR A 203 -13.18 1.34 -4.23
C TYR A 203 -14.32 1.21 -5.23
N SER A 204 -14.15 1.81 -6.40
CA SER A 204 -15.04 1.62 -7.56
C SER A 204 -14.22 1.71 -8.84
N ARG A 205 -14.62 0.99 -9.89
CA ARG A 205 -13.89 1.00 -11.16
C ARG A 205 -14.80 0.85 -12.37
N THR A 206 -14.33 1.31 -13.51
CA THR A 206 -14.92 1.08 -14.79
C THR A 206 -13.99 0.17 -15.60
N ALA A 207 -14.44 -1.04 -15.94
CA ALA A 207 -13.66 -1.96 -16.75
C ALA A 207 -13.41 -1.37 -18.15
N THR A 208 -12.20 -1.56 -18.67
CA THR A 208 -11.82 -1.19 -20.03
C THR A 208 -11.40 -2.43 -20.81
N GLU A 209 -11.41 -2.35 -22.12
CA GLU A 209 -10.84 -3.42 -22.95
C GLU A 209 -9.32 -3.27 -22.97
N PHE A 210 -8.62 -4.27 -22.48
CA PHE A 210 -7.16 -4.31 -22.54
C PHE A 210 -6.72 -4.41 -24.00
N SER A 211 -5.92 -3.45 -24.43
CA SER A 211 -5.26 -3.44 -25.72
C SER A 211 -3.76 -3.64 -25.48
N ASP A 212 -3.22 -4.72 -26.02
CA ASP A 212 -1.79 -5.04 -26.00
C ASP A 212 -1.01 -4.22 -27.06
N GLU A 213 -1.49 -3.03 -27.37
CA GLU A 213 -0.77 -2.09 -28.20
C GLU A 213 0.44 -1.56 -27.43
N HIS A 214 1.57 -2.21 -27.63
CA HIS A 214 2.85 -1.81 -27.05
C HIS A 214 3.27 -0.45 -27.56
N SER A 215 3.06 0.59 -26.77
CA SER A 215 3.78 1.84 -26.95
C SER A 215 5.21 1.65 -26.44
N THR A 216 6.19 2.02 -27.25
CA THR A 216 7.59 2.14 -26.83
C THR A 216 7.86 3.48 -26.12
N GLU A 217 6.87 4.35 -26.07
CA GLU A 217 6.94 5.61 -25.33
C GLU A 217 6.87 5.35 -23.83
N ARG A 218 7.40 6.28 -23.06
CA ARG A 218 7.45 6.24 -21.59
C ARG A 218 6.77 7.46 -20.98
N ASN A 219 5.58 7.78 -21.47
CA ASN A 219 4.84 9.00 -21.10
C ASN A 219 4.41 9.01 -19.63
N TYR A 220 4.19 7.82 -19.06
CA TYR A 220 3.68 7.66 -17.71
C TYR A 220 4.76 7.34 -16.67
N GLU A 221 6.03 7.20 -17.06
CA GLU A 221 7.14 6.97 -16.12
C GLU A 221 7.25 8.07 -15.05
N LYS A 222 6.89 9.31 -15.40
CA LYS A 222 6.82 10.45 -14.47
C LYS A 222 5.80 10.29 -13.32
N LEU A 223 4.89 9.32 -13.43
CA LEU A 223 3.92 8.98 -12.39
C LEU A 223 4.50 7.97 -11.37
N ILE A 224 5.69 7.45 -11.62
CA ILE A 224 6.36 6.45 -10.78
C ILE A 224 7.46 7.14 -9.98
N SER A 225 7.35 7.11 -8.66
CA SER A 225 8.39 7.60 -7.75
C SER A 225 9.22 6.43 -7.22
N TYR A 226 10.53 6.47 -7.41
CA TYR A 226 11.50 5.47 -6.93
C TYR A 226 12.35 5.98 -5.76
N GLY A 227 11.91 7.01 -5.06
CA GLY A 227 12.68 7.60 -3.97
C GLY A 227 11.92 8.68 -3.23
N VAL A 228 12.66 9.51 -2.53
CA VAL A 228 12.12 10.64 -1.76
C VAL A 228 12.45 11.97 -2.44
N ASN A 229 11.64 12.97 -2.19
CA ASN A 229 11.94 14.34 -2.62
C ASN A 229 13.31 14.75 -2.06
N PRO A 230 14.26 15.16 -2.92
CA PRO A 230 15.62 15.53 -2.48
C PRO A 230 15.67 16.60 -1.39
N LYS A 231 14.66 17.47 -1.30
CA LYS A 231 14.56 18.49 -0.24
C LYS A 231 14.38 17.86 1.15
N LYS A 232 13.75 16.68 1.26
CA LYS A 232 13.56 15.95 2.53
C LYS A 232 14.82 15.29 3.07
N VAL A 233 15.80 15.08 2.21
CA VAL A 233 17.10 14.46 2.53
C VAL A 233 18.29 15.41 2.25
N SER A 234 18.03 16.72 2.12
CA SER A 234 19.08 17.72 2.00
C SER A 234 19.95 17.77 3.27
N PRO A 235 21.21 18.23 3.18
CA PRO A 235 22.08 18.36 4.36
C PRO A 235 21.44 19.16 5.50
N GLU A 236 20.67 20.20 5.19
CA GLU A 236 19.95 21.03 6.15
C GLU A 236 18.81 20.25 6.82
N ALA A 237 18.05 19.48 6.03
CA ALA A 237 16.98 18.64 6.55
C ALA A 237 17.53 17.55 7.47
N LEU A 238 18.59 16.85 7.06
CA LEU A 238 19.25 15.82 7.86
C LEU A 238 19.79 16.39 9.16
N LYS A 239 20.48 17.55 9.12
CA LYS A 239 20.97 18.23 10.31
C LYS A 239 19.85 18.59 11.28
N LYS A 240 18.71 19.09 10.77
CA LYS A 240 17.55 19.40 11.60
C LYS A 240 17.00 18.14 12.29
N TRP A 241 16.98 17.01 11.58
CA TRP A 241 16.59 15.72 12.13
C TRP A 241 17.51 15.27 13.25
N ASP A 242 18.83 15.34 13.05
CA ASP A 242 19.84 14.99 14.06
C ASP A 242 19.71 15.86 15.31
N ASP A 243 19.51 17.17 15.14
CA ASP A 243 19.34 18.08 16.29
C ASP A 243 18.05 17.78 17.07
N LEU A 244 16.97 17.40 16.41
CA LEU A 244 15.74 16.96 17.03
C LEU A 244 15.90 15.58 17.70
N ALA A 245 16.60 14.64 17.08
CA ALA A 245 16.90 13.33 17.63
C ALA A 245 17.70 13.43 18.94
N LYS A 246 18.73 14.29 18.97
CA LYS A 246 19.51 14.58 20.19
C LYS A 246 18.63 15.12 21.32
N LYS A 247 17.72 16.06 21.03
CA LYS A 247 16.78 16.60 22.02
C LYS A 247 15.89 15.54 22.65
N ARG A 248 15.47 14.54 21.86
CA ARG A 248 14.63 13.41 22.31
C ARG A 248 15.43 12.27 22.92
N GLN A 249 16.75 12.36 22.96
CA GLN A 249 17.63 11.24 23.30
C GLN A 249 17.29 10.00 22.46
N SER A 250 17.06 10.21 21.16
CA SER A 250 16.71 9.17 20.22
C SER A 250 17.94 8.38 19.80
N THR A 251 17.81 7.07 19.77
CA THR A 251 18.71 6.12 19.13
C THR A 251 18.04 5.45 17.94
N VAL A 252 16.89 5.97 17.52
CA VAL A 252 16.13 5.44 16.38
C VAL A 252 16.94 5.60 15.10
N GLU A 253 17.20 4.48 14.45
CA GLU A 253 17.72 4.43 13.09
C GLU A 253 16.55 4.24 12.12
N GLY A 254 16.48 5.08 11.10
CA GLY A 254 15.41 5.03 10.10
C GLY A 254 15.85 5.60 8.77
N THR A 255 15.17 5.19 7.71
CA THR A 255 15.41 5.66 6.34
C THR A 255 14.08 6.13 5.75
N ARG A 256 14.00 7.38 5.30
CA ARG A 256 12.91 7.80 4.43
C ARG A 256 13.06 7.06 3.11
N LEU A 257 12.04 6.28 2.77
CA LEU A 257 12.13 5.37 1.65
C LEU A 257 11.52 5.96 0.39
N LEU A 258 10.26 6.36 0.46
CA LEU A 258 9.48 6.79 -0.70
C LEU A 258 8.53 7.93 -0.32
N ASP A 259 8.30 8.83 -1.28
CA ASP A 259 7.19 9.79 -1.24
C ASP A 259 6.67 10.09 -2.65
N LEU A 260 5.52 10.75 -2.73
CA LEU A 260 4.95 11.23 -3.98
C LEU A 260 5.10 12.75 -4.18
N ASP A 261 5.85 13.46 -3.35
CA ASP A 261 5.98 14.91 -3.40
C ASP A 261 6.56 15.43 -4.74
N SER A 262 7.31 14.58 -5.44
CA SER A 262 7.89 14.92 -6.76
C SER A 262 6.95 14.66 -7.92
N VAL A 263 5.81 14.00 -7.68
CA VAL A 263 4.83 13.63 -8.71
C VAL A 263 3.73 14.69 -8.74
N GLU A 264 3.60 15.38 -9.87
CA GLU A 264 2.61 16.45 -10.03
C GLU A 264 1.18 15.91 -9.85
N GLY A 265 0.41 16.57 -8.99
CA GLY A 265 -0.99 16.22 -8.71
C GLY A 265 -1.19 15.13 -7.67
N ALA A 266 -0.14 14.41 -7.29
CA ALA A 266 -0.24 13.33 -6.31
C ALA A 266 -0.59 13.84 -4.89
N PRO A 267 -1.23 13.00 -4.05
CA PRO A 267 -1.48 13.33 -2.65
C PRO A 267 -0.18 13.26 -1.82
N TYR A 268 -0.24 13.80 -0.61
CA TYR A 268 0.82 13.62 0.38
C TYR A 268 0.89 12.16 0.83
N ILE A 269 1.98 11.50 0.52
CA ILE A 269 2.29 10.12 0.96
C ILE A 269 3.76 10.06 1.33
N ASP A 270 4.07 9.42 2.46
CA ASP A 270 5.45 9.24 2.95
C ASP A 270 5.61 7.84 3.56
N PHE A 271 6.70 7.16 3.22
CA PHE A 271 7.12 5.88 3.78
C PHE A 271 8.48 6.00 4.44
N VAL A 272 8.57 5.59 5.68
CA VAL A 272 9.81 5.57 6.47
C VAL A 272 10.04 4.17 6.99
N TYR A 273 11.18 3.59 6.67
CA TYR A 273 11.67 2.39 7.36
C TYR A 273 12.26 2.78 8.71
N LEU A 274 11.83 2.11 9.75
CA LEU A 274 12.38 2.23 11.11
C LEU A 274 13.07 0.92 11.44
N TRP A 275 14.39 0.96 11.61
CA TRP A 275 15.23 -0.23 11.69
C TRP A 275 15.35 -0.78 13.09
N LYS A 276 15.70 0.07 14.05
CA LYS A 276 15.94 -0.26 15.45
C LYS A 276 16.04 1.01 16.30
N GLY A 277 16.02 0.82 17.60
CA GLY A 277 16.30 1.88 18.57
C GLY A 277 15.10 2.27 19.41
N SER A 278 15.22 3.40 20.08
CA SER A 278 14.19 3.96 20.97
C SER A 278 14.39 5.46 21.13
N GLU A 279 13.38 6.13 21.64
CA GLU A 279 13.51 7.54 22.07
C GLU A 279 12.82 7.77 23.41
N LYS A 280 13.32 8.75 24.16
CA LYS A 280 12.81 9.09 25.50
C LYS A 280 11.87 10.27 25.49
N GLY A 281 11.76 10.97 24.39
CA GLY A 281 10.87 12.10 24.22
C GLY A 281 10.06 12.00 22.93
N PRO A 282 8.92 12.67 22.88
CA PRO A 282 8.01 12.57 21.75
C PRO A 282 8.60 13.15 20.46
N ASN A 283 8.32 12.45 19.37
CA ASN A 283 8.47 12.92 18.01
C ASN A 283 7.18 13.64 17.64
N HIS A 284 7.24 14.68 16.88
CA HIS A 284 6.11 15.53 16.49
C HIS A 284 5.25 16.04 17.69
N PRO A 285 5.07 17.34 17.83
CA PRO A 285 4.15 17.89 18.83
C PRO A 285 2.70 17.62 18.46
N GLU A 286 1.78 17.70 19.45
CA GLU A 286 0.34 17.68 19.20
C GLU A 286 -0.05 18.76 18.19
N HIS A 287 -0.86 18.40 17.22
CA HIS A 287 -1.37 19.30 16.19
C HIS A 287 -2.69 18.80 15.58
N ALA A 288 -3.28 19.56 14.68
CA ALA A 288 -4.45 19.20 13.90
C ALA A 288 -4.34 19.78 12.49
N HIS A 289 -5.06 19.17 11.55
CA HIS A 289 -5.21 19.65 10.18
C HIS A 289 -6.67 19.93 9.87
N ASP A 290 -6.94 20.68 8.80
CA ASP A 290 -8.28 20.80 8.21
C ASP A 290 -8.52 19.74 7.11
N TRP A 291 -7.56 18.88 6.87
CA TRP A 291 -7.62 17.69 6.02
C TRP A 291 -7.44 16.43 6.87
N ALA A 292 -7.85 15.31 6.33
CA ALA A 292 -7.78 14.02 7.01
C ALA A 292 -6.44 13.33 6.76
N GLU A 293 -5.97 12.56 7.75
CA GLU A 293 -4.70 11.82 7.68
C GLU A 293 -4.89 10.37 8.10
N VAL A 294 -4.07 9.48 7.53
CA VAL A 294 -3.92 8.10 7.97
C VAL A 294 -2.47 7.84 8.34
N PHE A 295 -2.26 7.27 9.51
CA PHE A 295 -0.98 6.67 9.90
C PHE A 295 -1.08 5.16 9.76
N GLY A 296 -0.02 4.55 9.24
CA GLY A 296 0.16 3.10 9.22
C GLY A 296 1.44 2.71 9.94
N PHE A 297 1.34 1.77 10.83
CA PHE A 297 2.47 1.11 11.50
C PHE A 297 2.45 -0.35 11.06
N ILE A 298 3.40 -0.77 10.23
CA ILE A 298 3.33 -2.03 9.50
C ILE A 298 4.53 -2.90 9.83
N GLY A 299 4.30 -4.00 10.57
CA GLY A 299 5.31 -4.98 10.92
C GLY A 299 5.76 -5.82 9.72
N THR A 300 6.97 -6.37 9.81
CA THR A 300 7.61 -7.14 8.73
C THR A 300 7.78 -8.62 9.07
N ASN A 301 7.15 -9.11 10.15
CA ASN A 301 7.26 -10.49 10.59
C ASN A 301 6.34 -11.42 9.80
N ARG A 302 6.91 -12.35 9.01
CA ARG A 302 6.14 -13.34 8.26
C ARG A 302 5.39 -14.32 9.16
N ASP A 303 5.96 -14.68 10.31
CA ASP A 303 5.39 -15.67 11.22
C ASP A 303 4.18 -15.12 12.01
N ASP A 304 4.17 -13.82 12.24
CA ASP A 304 3.05 -13.07 12.81
C ASP A 304 2.96 -11.68 12.19
N VAL A 305 2.19 -11.55 11.14
CA VAL A 305 2.06 -10.30 10.37
C VAL A 305 1.49 -9.13 11.18
N TYR A 306 0.81 -9.44 12.28
CA TYR A 306 0.28 -8.42 13.18
C TYR A 306 1.29 -7.96 14.23
N ASP A 307 2.36 -8.72 14.50
CA ASP A 307 3.42 -8.28 15.41
C ASP A 307 4.21 -7.14 14.77
N LEU A 308 4.11 -5.95 15.36
CA LEU A 308 4.82 -4.77 14.88
C LEU A 308 6.35 -4.89 15.02
N GLY A 309 6.83 -5.71 15.96
CA GLY A 309 8.25 -5.79 16.27
C GLY A 309 8.77 -4.60 17.09
N GLY A 310 7.88 -3.90 17.79
CA GLY A 310 8.22 -2.74 18.60
C GLY A 310 7.05 -2.25 19.45
N GLU A 311 7.25 -1.12 20.09
CA GLU A 311 6.21 -0.42 20.85
C GLU A 311 6.23 1.06 20.55
N ILE A 312 5.07 1.58 20.13
CA ILE A 312 4.87 2.98 19.79
C ILE A 312 3.81 3.57 20.72
N GLU A 313 4.12 4.72 21.29
CA GLU A 313 3.13 5.58 21.94
C GLU A 313 2.62 6.60 20.94
N PHE A 314 1.30 6.67 20.77
CA PHE A 314 0.62 7.59 19.88
C PHE A 314 -0.55 8.25 20.60
N TRP A 315 -0.67 9.57 20.46
CA TRP A 315 -1.77 10.32 21.05
C TRP A 315 -2.80 10.69 19.99
N LEU A 316 -4.08 10.44 20.32
CA LEU A 316 -5.21 10.72 19.45
C LEU A 316 -6.34 11.37 20.25
N GLY A 317 -6.66 12.63 19.95
CA GLY A 317 -7.69 13.39 20.66
C GLY A 317 -7.40 13.58 22.16
N GLY A 318 -6.13 13.61 22.57
CA GLY A 318 -5.69 13.69 23.95
C GLY A 318 -5.67 12.34 24.69
N GLU A 319 -5.99 11.23 24.04
CA GLU A 319 -5.88 9.88 24.57
C GLU A 319 -4.58 9.22 24.13
N LYS A 320 -3.89 8.56 25.07
CA LYS A 320 -2.68 7.81 24.78
C LYS A 320 -3.00 6.38 24.37
N HIS A 321 -2.46 5.94 23.24
CA HIS A 321 -2.54 4.58 22.74
C HIS A 321 -1.15 3.97 22.63
N LEU A 322 -1.03 2.68 22.94
CA LEU A 322 0.20 1.90 22.77
C LEU A 322 0.01 0.87 21.67
N PHE A 323 0.86 0.93 20.64
CA PHE A 323 0.84 -0.01 19.53
C PHE A 323 2.00 -1.00 19.63
N THR A 324 1.65 -2.28 19.67
CA THR A 324 2.57 -3.42 19.50
C THR A 324 2.16 -4.29 18.31
N LYS A 325 1.08 -3.89 17.63
CA LYS A 325 0.54 -4.58 16.45
C LYS A 325 0.55 -3.65 15.24
N SER A 326 0.66 -4.25 14.05
CA SER A 326 0.40 -3.55 12.80
C SER A 326 -0.95 -2.86 12.86
N SER A 327 -1.00 -1.57 12.50
CA SER A 327 -2.17 -0.73 12.75
C SER A 327 -2.33 0.33 11.68
N LEU A 328 -3.58 0.66 11.32
CA LEU A 328 -3.94 1.92 10.67
C LEU A 328 -4.66 2.81 11.68
N VAL A 329 -4.35 4.09 11.67
CA VAL A 329 -5.02 5.11 12.48
C VAL A 329 -5.64 6.14 11.57
N TRP A 330 -6.96 6.25 11.60
CA TRP A 330 -7.71 7.25 10.89
C TRP A 330 -7.84 8.53 11.71
N VAL A 331 -7.39 9.64 11.16
CA VAL A 331 -7.46 10.96 11.78
C VAL A 331 -8.38 11.86 10.95
N PRO A 332 -9.65 12.00 11.34
CA PRO A 332 -10.56 12.92 10.68
C PRO A 332 -10.08 14.38 10.74
N PRO A 333 -10.53 15.25 9.81
CA PRO A 333 -10.20 16.68 9.84
C PRO A 333 -10.49 17.31 11.21
N GLY A 334 -9.55 18.10 11.71
CA GLY A 334 -9.67 18.81 12.98
C GLY A 334 -9.42 17.99 14.24
N LEU A 335 -9.25 16.68 14.15
CA LEU A 335 -8.90 15.87 15.30
C LEU A 335 -7.43 16.11 15.68
N LYS A 336 -7.19 16.49 16.93
CA LYS A 336 -5.84 16.61 17.48
C LYS A 336 -5.19 15.22 17.54
N HIS A 337 -3.95 15.13 17.10
CA HIS A 337 -3.16 13.90 17.11
C HIS A 337 -1.69 14.20 17.31
N CYS A 338 -0.88 13.15 17.47
CA CYS A 338 0.46 13.26 18.01
C CYS A 338 0.45 13.78 19.48
N PRO A 339 1.55 13.70 20.20
CA PRO A 339 2.87 13.22 19.76
C PRO A 339 2.92 11.72 19.42
N ILE A 340 3.98 11.34 18.68
CA ILE A 340 4.41 9.95 18.49
C ILE A 340 5.70 9.76 19.30
N GLN A 341 5.87 8.60 19.93
CA GLN A 341 7.14 8.20 20.54
C GLN A 341 7.44 6.73 20.25
N PHE A 342 8.63 6.46 19.75
CA PHE A 342 9.11 5.10 19.53
C PHE A 342 9.77 4.58 20.79
N ASN A 343 8.97 3.95 21.67
CA ASN A 343 9.47 3.42 22.94
C ASN A 343 10.52 2.34 22.73
N ARG A 344 10.34 1.51 21.68
CA ARG A 344 11.21 0.38 21.36
C ARG A 344 10.98 -0.07 19.93
N ILE A 345 12.05 -0.36 19.21
CA ILE A 345 12.05 -0.99 17.88
C ILE A 345 13.00 -2.17 17.95
N ASP A 346 12.46 -3.39 18.00
CA ASP A 346 13.21 -4.64 18.12
C ASP A 346 13.42 -5.31 16.75
N ARG A 347 12.47 -5.11 15.84
CA ARG A 347 12.51 -5.52 14.43
C ARG A 347 12.09 -4.36 13.56
N PRO A 348 12.61 -4.31 12.32
CA PRO A 348 12.19 -3.27 11.37
C PRO A 348 10.68 -3.27 11.14
N PHE A 349 10.12 -2.07 11.06
CA PHE A 349 8.75 -1.86 10.61
C PHE A 349 8.65 -0.59 9.75
N ILE A 350 7.55 -0.45 9.05
CA ILE A 350 7.29 0.66 8.15
C ILE A 350 6.31 1.63 8.83
N LEU A 351 6.68 2.90 8.89
CA LEU A 351 5.78 4.01 9.16
C LEU A 351 5.28 4.56 7.82
N PHE A 352 3.98 4.55 7.65
CA PHE A 352 3.26 5.11 6.52
C PHE A 352 2.45 6.32 6.97
N THR A 353 2.47 7.39 6.19
CA THR A 353 1.57 8.53 6.35
C THR A 353 0.92 8.88 5.03
N PHE A 354 -0.38 9.13 5.06
CA PHE A 354 -1.17 9.53 3.92
C PHE A 354 -2.12 10.67 4.31
N GLY A 355 -1.99 11.81 3.64
CA GLY A 355 -2.86 12.96 3.81
C GLY A 355 -3.78 13.14 2.61
N LEU A 356 -5.07 13.36 2.86
CA LEU A 356 -6.05 13.71 1.82
C LEU A 356 -5.84 15.15 1.38
N THR A 357 -4.61 15.48 1.05
CA THR A 357 -4.14 16.79 0.61
C THR A 357 -2.97 16.63 -0.34
N ARG A 358 -2.66 17.64 -1.12
CA ARG A 358 -1.45 17.69 -1.97
C ARG A 358 -0.25 18.30 -1.26
N GLU A 359 -0.48 19.04 -0.18
CA GLU A 359 0.57 19.70 0.57
C GLU A 359 0.36 19.49 2.06
N TYR A 360 1.44 19.13 2.76
CA TYR A 360 1.43 19.02 4.21
C TYR A 360 1.40 20.42 4.85
N THR A 361 0.30 20.76 5.49
CA THR A 361 0.10 22.04 6.17
C THR A 361 -0.35 21.85 7.61
N LEU A 362 0.22 22.60 8.55
CA LEU A 362 -0.19 22.61 9.95
C LEU A 362 -1.10 23.81 10.21
N LYS A 363 -2.23 23.60 10.90
CA LYS A 363 -2.96 24.70 11.53
C LYS A 363 -2.10 25.26 12.68
N LYS A 364 -1.85 26.55 12.62
CA LYS A 364 -1.20 27.30 13.69
C LYS A 364 -2.19 27.55 14.85
#